data_4b993b3e3760c914dd60e2ab9b1d9cef
#
_entry.id   4b993b3e3760c914dd60e2ab9b1d9cef
#
_cell.length_a   1.000
_cell.length_b   1.000
_cell.length_c   1.000
_cell.angle_alpha   90.00
_cell.angle_beta   90.00
_cell.angle_gamma   90.00
#
_symmetry.space_group_name_H-M   'P 1'
#
loop_
_entity.id
_entity.type
_entity.pdbx_description
1 polymer ?
#
loop_
_entity_poly.entity_id
_entity_poly.type
_entity_poly.pdbx_seq_one_letter_code
_entity_poly.pdbx_strand_id
1 'polypeptide(L)'
;MRQGVDGLGLGEKLGSYPIAGVGGSLAQMARRVGLLLYVVMIVCLVVLTPRAAFAKGAVMTAVVFVLFGLVLAWRRTSARFGLRRCYLYTDGLVVTNLFGGVKDVVAWREVTALNRLSGASLFMVFHRVEIARHGLRPLAFLALGLEPALVEALLNQMAKNGIH
;
A
#
# COMPACT_ATOMS: atom_id res chain seq x y z
N MET A 1 -9.49 -16.68 15.35
CA MET A 1 -8.22 -17.34 15.73
C MET A 1 -7.10 -16.64 14.96
N ARG A 2 -6.31 -15.79 15.62
CA ARG A 2 -5.07 -15.24 15.05
C ARG A 2 -4.02 -16.33 15.18
N GLN A 3 -3.76 -17.10 14.14
CA GLN A 3 -2.49 -17.82 14.04
C GLN A 3 -1.42 -16.73 13.99
N GLY A 4 -0.69 -16.59 15.08
CA GLY A 4 0.34 -15.59 15.21
C GLY A 4 1.38 -15.83 14.13
N VAL A 5 1.69 -14.77 13.39
CA VAL A 5 2.76 -14.72 12.39
C VAL A 5 4.11 -15.09 13.04
N ASP A 6 4.17 -15.03 14.37
CA ASP A 6 5.36 -15.32 15.19
C ASP A 6 5.69 -16.83 15.34
N GLY A 7 4.81 -17.73 14.89
CA GLY A 7 5.02 -19.19 14.96
C GLY A 7 5.60 -19.85 13.70
N LEU A 8 6.01 -19.06 12.69
CA LEU A 8 6.44 -19.60 11.38
C LEU A 8 7.92 -19.98 11.30
N GLY A 9 8.69 -19.89 12.39
CA GLY A 9 10.11 -20.30 12.40
C GLY A 9 11.05 -19.46 11.51
N LEU A 10 10.67 -18.21 11.22
CA LEU A 10 11.41 -17.30 10.33
C LEU A 10 12.40 -16.38 11.09
N GLY A 11 12.75 -16.73 12.33
CA GLY A 11 13.66 -15.94 13.14
C GLY A 11 13.02 -14.68 13.73
N GLU A 12 13.83 -13.66 14.01
CA GLU A 12 13.42 -12.43 14.66
C GLU A 12 12.72 -11.48 13.68
N LYS A 13 11.65 -10.83 14.13
CA LYS A 13 10.92 -9.83 13.36
C LYS A 13 11.69 -8.52 13.30
N LEU A 14 12.13 -8.11 12.12
CA LEU A 14 12.89 -6.90 11.86
C LEU A 14 12.00 -5.68 11.59
N GLY A 15 10.84 -5.89 10.98
CA GLY A 15 9.96 -4.77 10.62
C GLY A 15 8.60 -5.18 10.11
N SER A 16 7.74 -4.18 9.94
CA SER A 16 6.39 -4.35 9.43
C SER A 16 6.02 -3.17 8.53
N TYR A 17 5.80 -3.43 7.27
CA TYR A 17 5.64 -2.43 6.24
C TYR A 17 4.28 -2.55 5.55
N PRO A 18 3.58 -1.43 5.29
CA PRO A 18 2.36 -1.46 4.52
C PRO A 18 2.66 -1.77 3.05
N ILE A 19 1.92 -2.69 2.47
CA ILE A 19 2.01 -3.04 1.05
C ILE A 19 0.67 -2.82 0.36
N ALA A 20 0.71 -2.59 -0.95
CA ALA A 20 -0.48 -2.51 -1.77
C ALA A 20 -0.44 -3.56 -2.88
N GLY A 21 -1.59 -4.13 -3.18
CA GLY A 21 -1.78 -4.88 -4.43
C GLY A 21 -2.10 -3.96 -5.60
N VAL A 22 -2.30 -4.51 -6.79
CA VAL A 22 -2.69 -3.76 -8.00
C VAL A 22 -3.92 -2.88 -7.76
N GLY A 23 -4.91 -3.36 -7.00
CA GLY A 23 -6.07 -2.55 -6.59
C GLY A 23 -5.73 -1.37 -5.68
N GLY A 24 -4.61 -1.41 -4.94
CA GLY A 24 -4.15 -0.31 -4.10
C GLY A 24 -3.57 0.86 -4.90
N SER A 25 -2.89 0.58 -6.03
CA SER A 25 -2.40 1.62 -6.93
C SER A 25 -3.54 2.32 -7.66
N LEU A 26 -4.53 1.55 -8.15
CA LEU A 26 -5.75 2.09 -8.74
C LEU A 26 -6.52 2.98 -7.75
N ALA A 27 -6.67 2.54 -6.50
CA ALA A 27 -7.31 3.34 -5.46
C ALA A 27 -6.54 4.63 -5.14
N GLN A 28 -5.21 4.60 -5.20
CA GLN A 28 -4.39 5.80 -5.01
C GLN A 28 -4.54 6.79 -6.18
N MET A 29 -4.54 6.29 -7.41
CA MET A 29 -4.76 7.09 -8.61
C MET A 29 -6.16 7.71 -8.60
N ALA A 30 -7.20 6.92 -8.36
CA ALA A 30 -8.58 7.38 -8.26
C ALA A 30 -8.75 8.46 -7.18
N ARG A 31 -8.05 8.31 -6.05
CA ARG A 31 -8.07 9.32 -4.99
C ARG A 31 -7.46 10.65 -5.42
N ARG A 32 -6.30 10.65 -6.14
CA ARG A 32 -5.66 11.90 -6.59
C ARG A 32 -6.49 12.59 -7.65
N VAL A 33 -6.99 11.83 -8.61
CA VAL A 33 -7.91 12.34 -9.64
C VAL A 33 -9.19 12.88 -9.00
N GLY A 34 -9.77 12.15 -8.04
CA GLY A 34 -10.96 12.59 -7.29
C GLY A 34 -10.72 13.88 -6.50
N LEU A 35 -9.56 14.04 -5.87
CA LEU A 35 -9.17 15.28 -5.19
C LEU A 35 -9.05 16.45 -6.16
N LEU A 36 -8.42 16.23 -7.32
CA LEU A 36 -8.26 17.27 -8.34
C LEU A 36 -9.62 17.70 -8.90
N LEU A 37 -10.48 16.75 -9.25
CA LEU A 37 -11.85 17.04 -9.71
C LEU A 37 -12.66 17.75 -8.63
N TYR A 38 -12.47 17.39 -7.37
CA TYR A 38 -13.12 18.03 -6.24
C TYR A 38 -12.70 19.50 -6.08
N VAL A 39 -11.38 19.79 -6.19
CA VAL A 39 -10.88 21.18 -6.16
C VAL A 39 -11.46 22.00 -7.32
N VAL A 40 -11.46 21.44 -8.53
CA VAL A 40 -12.06 22.09 -9.71
C VAL A 40 -13.54 22.35 -9.48
N MET A 41 -14.28 21.37 -8.94
CA MET A 41 -15.70 21.51 -8.63
C MET A 41 -15.96 22.65 -7.62
N ILE A 42 -15.14 22.76 -6.54
CA ILE A 42 -15.26 23.86 -5.57
C ILE A 42 -15.01 25.19 -6.24
N VAL A 43 -13.95 25.32 -7.03
CA VAL A 43 -13.64 26.57 -7.74
C VAL A 43 -14.79 26.94 -8.66
N CYS A 44 -15.33 26.02 -9.45
CA CYS A 44 -16.48 26.26 -10.31
C CYS A 44 -17.71 26.68 -9.50
N LEU A 45 -17.94 26.05 -8.36
CA LEU A 45 -19.08 26.35 -7.49
C LEU A 45 -18.99 27.77 -6.89
N VAL A 46 -17.79 28.17 -6.47
CA VAL A 46 -17.57 29.53 -5.90
C VAL A 46 -17.64 30.61 -6.98
N VAL A 47 -17.09 30.32 -8.17
CA VAL A 47 -16.94 31.36 -9.22
C VAL A 47 -18.20 31.46 -10.09
N LEU A 48 -18.87 30.35 -10.40
CA LEU A 48 -19.92 30.29 -11.42
C LEU A 48 -21.34 30.16 -10.85
N THR A 49 -21.50 29.86 -9.54
CA THR A 49 -22.84 29.55 -9.01
C THR A 49 -23.50 30.75 -8.35
N PRO A 50 -24.74 31.10 -8.72
CA PRO A 50 -25.49 32.13 -8.05
C PRO A 50 -25.80 31.77 -6.59
N ARG A 51 -25.89 32.78 -5.70
CA ARG A 51 -26.06 32.56 -4.25
C ARG A 51 -27.21 31.64 -3.86
N ALA A 52 -28.28 31.58 -4.63
CA ALA A 52 -29.44 30.71 -4.37
C ALA A 52 -29.15 29.22 -4.54
N ALA A 53 -28.17 28.82 -5.38
CA ALA A 53 -27.78 27.44 -5.60
C ALA A 53 -26.66 26.99 -4.69
N PHE A 54 -26.05 27.92 -3.93
CA PHE A 54 -24.90 27.63 -3.07
C PHE A 54 -25.20 26.61 -1.99
N ALA A 55 -26.39 26.61 -1.41
CA ALA A 55 -26.78 25.66 -0.37
C ALA A 55 -26.75 24.20 -0.85
N LYS A 56 -27.22 23.93 -2.07
CA LYS A 56 -27.18 22.57 -2.66
C LYS A 56 -25.75 22.09 -2.91
N GLY A 57 -24.89 22.99 -3.39
CA GLY A 57 -23.47 22.71 -3.56
C GLY A 57 -22.74 22.43 -2.24
N ALA A 58 -23.04 23.18 -1.18
CA ALA A 58 -22.46 22.98 0.14
C ALA A 58 -22.82 21.60 0.72
N VAL A 59 -24.06 21.11 0.53
CA VAL A 59 -24.46 19.77 0.96
C VAL A 59 -23.66 18.70 0.23
N MET A 60 -23.52 18.79 -1.10
CA MET A 60 -22.72 17.84 -1.88
C MET A 60 -21.24 17.84 -1.42
N THR A 61 -20.70 19.01 -1.17
CA THR A 61 -19.35 19.18 -0.63
C THR A 61 -19.20 18.48 0.73
N ALA A 62 -20.14 18.66 1.64
CA ALA A 62 -20.15 18.02 2.95
C ALA A 62 -20.19 16.48 2.81
N VAL A 63 -21.03 15.94 1.93
CA VAL A 63 -21.10 14.49 1.67
C VAL A 63 -19.75 13.96 1.19
N VAL A 64 -19.08 14.62 0.26
CA VAL A 64 -17.77 14.21 -0.23
C VAL A 64 -16.72 14.24 0.90
N PHE A 65 -16.72 15.25 1.77
CA PHE A 65 -15.83 15.30 2.94
C PHE A 65 -16.08 14.14 3.91
N VAL A 66 -17.32 13.80 4.18
CA VAL A 66 -17.69 12.69 5.07
C VAL A 66 -17.18 11.36 4.47
N LEU A 67 -17.45 11.10 3.20
CA LEU A 67 -16.97 9.90 2.52
C LEU A 67 -15.44 9.80 2.51
N PHE A 68 -14.76 10.91 2.26
CA PHE A 68 -13.31 10.96 2.28
C PHE A 68 -12.75 10.73 3.69
N GLY A 69 -13.38 11.32 4.70
CA GLY A 69 -13.04 11.11 6.11
C GLY A 69 -13.21 9.64 6.53
N LEU A 70 -14.30 8.99 6.09
CA LEU A 70 -14.54 7.56 6.32
C LEU A 70 -13.45 6.67 5.69
N VAL A 71 -13.05 6.97 4.45
CA VAL A 71 -11.96 6.23 3.78
C VAL A 71 -10.63 6.41 4.52
N LEU A 72 -10.32 7.62 4.99
CA LEU A 72 -9.10 7.86 5.79
C LEU A 72 -9.16 7.15 7.14
N ALA A 73 -10.29 7.19 7.83
CA ALA A 73 -10.49 6.49 9.09
C ALA A 73 -10.33 4.98 8.90
N TRP A 74 -10.93 4.41 7.85
CA TRP A 74 -10.77 3.00 7.50
C TRP A 74 -9.31 2.62 7.23
N ARG A 75 -8.57 3.44 6.49
CA ARG A 75 -7.12 3.19 6.27
C ARG A 75 -6.33 3.19 7.58
N ARG A 76 -6.62 4.13 8.47
CA ARG A 76 -5.92 4.26 9.75
C ARG A 76 -6.24 3.10 10.68
N THR A 77 -7.48 2.66 10.74
CA THR A 77 -7.91 1.50 11.51
C THR A 77 -7.38 0.19 10.91
N SER A 78 -7.48 0.00 9.61
CA SER A 78 -6.97 -1.19 8.92
C SER A 78 -5.46 -1.37 9.11
N ALA A 79 -4.69 -0.27 9.13
CA ALA A 79 -3.27 -0.31 9.42
C ALA A 79 -2.97 -0.83 10.84
N ARG A 80 -3.82 -0.52 11.83
CA ARG A 80 -3.69 -1.03 13.21
C ARG A 80 -3.99 -2.53 13.32
N PHE A 81 -4.84 -3.05 12.45
CA PHE A 81 -5.21 -4.47 12.44
C PHE A 81 -4.23 -5.36 11.65
N GLY A 82 -3.14 -4.81 11.13
CA GLY A 82 -2.11 -5.57 10.39
C GLY A 82 -2.57 -6.06 9.03
N LEU A 83 -3.58 -5.43 8.45
CA LEU A 83 -4.12 -5.78 7.15
C LEU A 83 -3.16 -5.34 6.03
N ARG A 84 -2.94 -6.21 5.04
CA ARG A 84 -2.03 -5.96 3.90
C ARG A 84 -0.66 -5.44 4.35
N ARG A 85 0.03 -6.22 5.16
CA ARG A 85 1.39 -5.89 5.60
C ARG A 85 2.39 -6.90 5.10
N CYS A 86 3.60 -6.44 4.88
CA CYS A 86 4.78 -7.27 4.74
C CYS A 86 5.52 -7.23 6.07
N TYR A 87 5.67 -8.38 6.69
CA TYR A 87 6.49 -8.57 7.88
C TYR A 87 7.84 -9.12 7.43
N LEU A 88 8.90 -8.41 7.78
CA LEU A 88 10.26 -8.79 7.48
C LEU A 88 10.87 -9.50 8.70
N TYR A 89 11.45 -10.66 8.46
CA TYR A 89 12.14 -11.48 9.45
C TYR A 89 13.58 -11.71 9.03
N THR A 90 14.42 -12.17 9.96
CA THR A 90 15.82 -12.55 9.68
C THR A 90 15.93 -13.59 8.58
N ASP A 91 15.07 -14.59 8.57
CA ASP A 91 15.15 -15.75 7.67
C ASP A 91 14.12 -15.73 6.53
N GLY A 92 13.29 -14.66 6.47
CA GLY A 92 12.28 -14.56 5.42
C GLY A 92 11.35 -13.38 5.55
N LEU A 93 10.25 -13.42 4.79
CA LEU A 93 9.19 -12.43 4.83
C LEU A 93 7.81 -13.08 4.79
N VAL A 94 6.84 -12.40 5.38
CA VAL A 94 5.44 -12.82 5.41
C VAL A 94 4.56 -11.72 4.87
N VAL A 95 3.74 -12.04 3.90
CA VAL A 95 2.76 -11.12 3.31
C VAL A 95 1.36 -11.48 3.79
N THR A 96 0.65 -10.49 4.31
CA THR A 96 -0.74 -10.68 4.75
C THR A 96 -1.75 -10.20 3.71
N ASN A 97 -2.93 -10.79 3.75
CA ASN A 97 -4.07 -10.42 2.93
C ASN A 97 -4.85 -9.23 3.52
N LEU A 98 -5.94 -8.82 2.87
CA LEU A 98 -6.86 -7.76 3.31
C LEU A 98 -7.46 -7.97 4.70
N PHE A 99 -7.53 -9.20 5.17
CA PHE A 99 -8.15 -9.57 6.44
C PHE A 99 -7.12 -9.92 7.52
N GLY A 100 -5.83 -9.68 7.25
CA GLY A 100 -4.74 -9.95 8.18
C GLY A 100 -4.29 -11.40 8.23
N GLY A 101 -4.90 -12.28 7.43
CA GLY A 101 -4.45 -13.68 7.30
C GLY A 101 -3.16 -13.77 6.49
N VAL A 102 -2.33 -14.76 6.76
CA VAL A 102 -1.12 -15.02 5.98
C VAL A 102 -1.51 -15.39 4.55
N LYS A 103 -0.98 -14.64 3.60
CA LYS A 103 -1.20 -14.86 2.17
C LYS A 103 -0.05 -15.66 1.56
N ASP A 104 1.17 -15.29 1.92
CA ASP A 104 2.38 -15.92 1.39
C ASP A 104 3.50 -15.81 2.41
N VAL A 105 4.34 -16.83 2.46
CA VAL A 105 5.53 -16.93 3.30
C VAL A 105 6.70 -17.23 2.38
N VAL A 106 7.77 -16.47 2.48
CA VAL A 106 8.95 -16.60 1.64
C VAL A 106 10.18 -16.69 2.53
N ALA A 107 10.88 -17.80 2.49
CA ALA A 107 12.19 -17.92 3.12
C ALA A 107 13.28 -17.34 2.20
N TRP A 108 14.30 -16.69 2.74
CA TRP A 108 15.38 -16.12 1.91
C TRP A 108 16.09 -17.16 1.06
N ARG A 109 16.22 -18.39 1.52
CA ARG A 109 16.81 -19.52 0.78
C ARG A 109 16.05 -19.87 -0.51
N GLU A 110 14.79 -19.46 -0.62
CA GLU A 110 13.95 -19.71 -1.80
C GLU A 110 14.01 -18.59 -2.83
N VAL A 111 14.58 -17.44 -2.43
CA VAL A 111 14.66 -16.24 -3.26
C VAL A 111 15.85 -16.38 -4.20
N THR A 112 15.60 -16.23 -5.49
CA THR A 112 16.63 -16.27 -6.53
C THR A 112 17.01 -14.88 -7.02
N ALA A 113 16.05 -13.98 -7.12
CA ALA A 113 16.30 -12.61 -7.56
C ALA A 113 15.19 -11.67 -7.06
N LEU A 114 15.54 -10.39 -6.96
CA LEU A 114 14.58 -9.31 -6.69
C LEU A 114 14.57 -8.34 -7.86
N ASN A 115 13.48 -8.30 -8.56
CA ASN A 115 13.25 -7.36 -9.63
C ASN A 115 12.54 -6.12 -9.09
N ARG A 116 13.16 -4.97 -9.27
CA ARG A 116 12.59 -3.69 -8.86
C ARG A 116 12.24 -2.88 -10.10
N LEU A 117 10.97 -2.54 -10.24
CA LEU A 117 10.46 -1.59 -11.22
C LEU A 117 9.95 -0.36 -10.48
N SER A 118 10.57 0.78 -10.68
CA SER A 118 10.11 2.05 -10.14
C SER A 118 9.55 2.91 -11.26
N GLY A 119 8.40 3.50 -11.00
CA GLY A 119 7.77 4.47 -11.90
C GLY A 119 7.30 5.69 -11.13
N ALA A 120 7.64 6.87 -11.65
CA ALA A 120 7.15 8.13 -11.15
C ALA A 120 6.31 8.82 -12.22
N SER A 121 5.10 9.19 -11.88
CA SER A 121 4.16 9.96 -12.70
C SER A 121 3.60 11.09 -11.86
N LEU A 122 3.05 12.11 -12.49
CA LEU A 122 2.37 13.23 -11.83
C LEU A 122 1.32 12.74 -10.81
N PHE A 123 0.67 11.62 -11.10
CA PHE A 123 -0.42 11.06 -10.31
C PHE A 123 0.01 9.95 -9.36
N MET A 124 1.16 9.31 -9.57
CA MET A 124 1.55 8.13 -8.80
C MET A 124 3.07 7.94 -8.78
N VAL A 125 3.60 7.67 -7.59
CA VAL A 125 4.94 7.12 -7.41
C VAL A 125 4.75 5.72 -6.84
N PHE A 126 5.30 4.72 -7.51
CA PHE A 126 5.22 3.34 -7.09
C PHE A 126 6.54 2.62 -7.31
N HIS A 127 6.79 1.67 -6.43
CA HIS A 127 7.87 0.71 -6.59
C HIS A 127 7.23 -0.68 -6.61
N ARG A 128 7.22 -1.29 -7.79
CA ARG A 128 6.85 -2.70 -7.91
C ARG A 128 8.06 -3.53 -7.53
N VAL A 129 7.87 -4.36 -6.53
CA VAL A 129 8.84 -5.34 -6.10
C VAL A 129 8.32 -6.71 -6.53
N GLU A 130 9.16 -7.45 -7.23
CA GLU A 130 8.88 -8.80 -7.66
C GLU A 130 10.01 -9.71 -7.17
N ILE A 131 9.66 -10.64 -6.29
CA ILE A 131 10.58 -11.61 -5.71
C ILE A 131 10.46 -12.90 -6.50
N ALA A 132 11.49 -13.22 -7.26
CA ALA A 132 11.59 -14.50 -7.95
C ALA A 132 11.97 -15.60 -6.95
N ARG A 133 11.28 -16.74 -7.04
CA ARG A 133 11.46 -17.90 -6.15
C ARG A 133 11.74 -19.15 -6.96
N HIS A 134 12.59 -20.01 -6.43
CA HIS A 134 12.92 -21.27 -7.09
C HIS A 134 11.71 -22.21 -7.13
N GLY A 135 11.27 -22.60 -8.35
CA GLY A 135 10.14 -23.53 -8.55
C GLY A 135 8.74 -23.02 -8.16
N LEU A 136 8.61 -21.77 -7.71
CA LEU A 136 7.35 -21.17 -7.28
C LEU A 136 6.99 -19.93 -8.11
N ARG A 137 5.71 -19.54 -8.05
CA ARG A 137 5.28 -18.29 -8.70
C ARG A 137 5.95 -17.08 -8.05
N PRO A 138 6.40 -16.10 -8.84
CA PRO A 138 7.00 -14.90 -8.29
C PRO A 138 6.00 -14.15 -7.42
N LEU A 139 6.47 -13.63 -6.30
CA LEU A 139 5.66 -12.80 -5.40
C LEU A 139 5.82 -11.34 -5.81
N ALA A 140 4.76 -10.74 -6.34
CA ALA A 140 4.75 -9.34 -6.73
C ALA A 140 3.86 -8.52 -5.80
N PHE A 141 4.37 -7.37 -5.33
CA PHE A 141 3.62 -6.39 -4.57
C PHE A 141 4.12 -4.96 -4.87
N LEU A 142 3.32 -3.97 -4.48
CA LEU A 142 3.63 -2.57 -4.66
C LEU A 142 3.96 -1.95 -3.31
N ALA A 143 5.17 -1.39 -3.19
CA ALA A 143 5.52 -0.48 -2.12
C ALA A 143 5.11 0.93 -2.55
N LEU A 144 4.29 1.59 -1.73
CA LEU A 144 3.76 2.92 -1.99
C LEU A 144 4.52 3.95 -1.17
N GLY A 145 4.97 5.02 -1.83
CA GLY A 145 5.64 6.14 -1.18
C GLY A 145 6.82 6.66 -2.00
N LEU A 146 7.32 7.83 -1.61
CA LEU A 146 8.50 8.46 -2.24
C LEU A 146 9.80 7.76 -1.81
N GLU A 147 9.86 7.32 -0.55
CA GLU A 147 11.00 6.59 0.03
C GLU A 147 10.47 5.30 0.64
N PRO A 148 10.47 4.20 -0.11
CA PRO A 148 9.94 2.95 0.41
C PRO A 148 10.94 2.28 1.35
N ALA A 149 10.84 2.56 2.63
CA ALA A 149 11.64 1.90 3.68
C ALA A 149 11.60 0.37 3.59
N LEU A 150 10.51 -0.19 3.04
CA LEU A 150 10.42 -1.62 2.74
C LEU A 150 11.45 -2.06 1.70
N VAL A 151 11.64 -1.28 0.62
CA VAL A 151 12.58 -1.66 -0.46
C VAL A 151 14.01 -1.64 0.05
N GLU A 152 14.37 -0.63 0.83
CA GLU A 152 15.70 -0.55 1.46
C GLU A 152 15.93 -1.69 2.44
N ALA A 153 14.94 -1.99 3.29
CA ALA A 153 15.02 -3.10 4.23
C ALA A 153 15.15 -4.45 3.51
N LEU A 154 14.43 -4.65 2.39
CA LEU A 154 14.53 -5.85 1.56
C LEU A 154 15.92 -5.97 0.94
N LEU A 155 16.44 -4.90 0.32
CA LEU A 155 17.76 -4.91 -0.30
C LEU A 155 18.86 -5.18 0.74
N ASN A 156 18.77 -4.58 1.91
CA ASN A 156 19.71 -4.82 3.00
C ASN A 156 19.68 -6.29 3.48
N GLN A 157 18.49 -6.87 3.58
CA GLN A 157 18.39 -8.28 3.98
C GLN A 157 18.87 -9.23 2.89
N MET A 158 18.61 -8.93 1.63
CA MET A 158 19.12 -9.73 0.51
C MET A 158 20.64 -9.69 0.45
N ALA A 159 21.25 -8.50 0.60
CA ALA A 159 22.71 -8.37 0.65
C ALA A 159 23.32 -9.17 1.80
N LYS A 160 22.68 -9.17 3.00
CA LYS A 160 23.11 -10.00 4.13
C LYS A 160 23.03 -11.50 3.86
N ASN A 161 22.07 -11.93 3.04
CA ASN A 161 21.88 -13.34 2.67
C ASN A 161 22.60 -13.72 1.36
N GLY A 162 23.45 -12.83 0.80
CA GLY A 162 24.22 -13.10 -0.41
C GLY A 162 23.40 -13.22 -1.70
N ILE A 163 22.20 -12.65 -1.73
CA ILE A 163 21.30 -12.65 -2.89
C ILE A 163 21.52 -11.34 -3.65
N HIS A 164 21.91 -11.45 -4.93
CA HIS A 164 22.23 -10.32 -5.82
C HIS A 164 21.20 -10.15 -6.93
#